data_78f9c086812691321cafda45e7783d04
#
_entry.id   78f9c086812691321cafda45e7783d04
#
_cell.length_a   1.000
_cell.length_b   1.000
_cell.length_c   1.000
_cell.angle_alpha   90.00
_cell.angle_beta   90.00
_cell.angle_gamma   90.00
#
_symmetry.space_group_name_H-M   'P 1'
#
loop_
_entity.id
_entity.type
_entity.pdbx_description
1 polymer ?
#
loop_
_entity_poly.entity_id
_entity_poly.type
_entity_poly.pdbx_seq_one_letter_code
_entity_poly.pdbx_strand_id
1 'polypeptide(L)'
;MAKKKKSMKKKVAKKKKLAKKPKGKKIIKKRPAQKSKAGKKGKKGTAMAYLGLGSNVGDREEFIEQAIFLLDKNPNIEMVKHSSNFETEAEGEGNQPAFLNAAVAIRTKLAPHKLLEACQEIEVTLGREREIEWGPRTIDIDILLYDDEVVSDDKLQIPHPLLHERLFVLKPLSEVAPNQMHPILEKSVSALYEARKAETGEKYDDDLPGFKEIKGGTYDDYEKW
;
A
#
# COMPACT_ATOMS: atom_id res chain seq x y z
N MET A 1 67.84 -20.15 -35.14
CA MET A 1 67.45 -19.93 -36.55
C MET A 1 66.25 -19.01 -36.60
N ALA A 2 66.40 -17.87 -37.21
CA ALA A 2 65.41 -16.80 -37.29
C ALA A 2 64.45 -17.01 -38.47
N LYS A 3 63.17 -16.68 -38.30
CA LYS A 3 62.29 -16.24 -39.41
C LYS A 3 61.22 -15.28 -38.90
N LYS A 4 61.50 -14.05 -39.10
CA LYS A 4 60.84 -12.91 -39.75
C LYS A 4 59.31 -12.83 -39.59
N LYS A 5 58.89 -11.85 -38.78
CA LYS A 5 57.58 -11.22 -38.75
C LYS A 5 57.30 -10.43 -40.03
N LYS A 6 56.10 -10.54 -40.59
CA LYS A 6 55.56 -9.57 -41.55
C LYS A 6 54.26 -8.98 -40.96
N SER A 7 54.30 -7.67 -40.80
CA SER A 7 53.22 -6.84 -40.35
C SER A 7 52.16 -6.66 -41.44
N MET A 8 50.91 -6.74 -41.09
CA MET A 8 49.80 -6.20 -41.92
C MET A 8 48.97 -5.24 -41.10
N LYS A 9 49.19 -3.95 -41.37
CA LYS A 9 48.32 -2.85 -40.90
C LYS A 9 46.96 -2.96 -41.63
N LYS A 10 45.87 -3.20 -40.92
CA LYS A 10 44.52 -2.97 -41.43
C LYS A 10 43.98 -1.67 -40.83
N LYS A 11 43.68 -0.68 -41.71
CA LYS A 11 42.99 0.56 -41.46
C LYS A 11 41.58 0.28 -40.93
N VAL A 12 41.26 0.77 -39.73
CA VAL A 12 39.91 0.77 -39.21
C VAL A 12 39.30 2.14 -39.52
N ALA A 13 38.33 2.13 -40.43
CA ALA A 13 37.54 3.32 -40.77
C ALA A 13 36.60 3.70 -39.63
N LYS A 14 36.75 4.93 -39.10
CA LYS A 14 35.85 5.55 -38.13
C LYS A 14 34.52 5.87 -38.79
N LYS A 15 33.47 5.06 -38.56
CA LYS A 15 32.08 5.49 -38.78
C LYS A 15 31.60 6.27 -37.56
N LYS A 16 31.52 7.59 -37.68
CA LYS A 16 30.78 8.45 -36.76
C LYS A 16 29.28 8.14 -36.87
N LYS A 17 28.69 7.47 -35.88
CA LYS A 17 27.24 7.45 -35.69
C LYS A 17 26.82 8.75 -35.02
N LEU A 18 26.05 9.58 -35.72
CA LEU A 18 25.36 10.72 -35.14
C LEU A 18 24.34 10.19 -34.10
N ALA A 19 24.54 10.55 -32.85
CA ALA A 19 23.55 10.34 -31.79
C ALA A 19 22.37 11.29 -32.03
N LYS A 20 21.20 10.73 -32.29
CA LYS A 20 19.93 11.49 -32.32
C LYS A 20 19.61 11.93 -30.89
N LYS A 21 19.47 13.23 -30.69
CA LYS A 21 18.96 13.84 -29.43
C LYS A 21 17.58 13.30 -29.11
N PRO A 22 17.31 12.92 -27.83
CA PRO A 22 15.95 12.56 -27.42
C PRO A 22 15.06 13.80 -27.48
N LYS A 23 13.92 13.65 -28.17
CA LYS A 23 12.88 14.67 -28.30
C LYS A 23 12.24 14.94 -26.94
N GLY A 24 12.02 16.22 -26.67
CA GLY A 24 11.61 16.86 -25.46
C GLY A 24 10.59 16.13 -24.58
N LYS A 25 10.88 16.15 -23.30
CA LYS A 25 9.90 15.87 -22.23
C LYS A 25 8.73 16.85 -22.38
N LYS A 26 7.54 16.34 -22.68
CA LYS A 26 6.31 17.10 -22.54
C LYS A 26 6.17 17.49 -21.08
N ILE A 27 6.30 18.78 -20.80
CA ILE A 27 5.96 19.36 -19.50
C ILE A 27 4.43 19.18 -19.36
N ILE A 28 4.04 18.27 -18.47
CA ILE A 28 2.63 18.13 -18.07
C ILE A 28 2.31 19.41 -17.28
N LYS A 29 1.58 20.33 -17.93
CA LYS A 29 1.04 21.51 -17.25
C LYS A 29 0.11 21.00 -16.14
N LYS A 30 0.45 21.30 -14.88
CA LYS A 30 -0.44 21.10 -13.73
C LYS A 30 -1.78 21.74 -14.03
N ARG A 31 -2.83 20.93 -14.20
CA ARG A 31 -4.21 21.43 -14.25
C ARG A 31 -4.53 22.00 -12.88
N PRO A 32 -5.20 23.16 -12.79
CA PRO A 32 -5.63 23.66 -11.50
C PRO A 32 -6.61 22.65 -10.88
N ALA A 33 -6.47 22.42 -9.56
CA ALA A 33 -7.33 21.55 -8.80
C ALA A 33 -8.80 21.93 -9.01
N GLN A 34 -9.52 21.11 -9.76
CA GLN A 34 -10.98 21.21 -9.85
C GLN A 34 -11.52 20.72 -8.49
N LYS A 35 -12.21 21.60 -7.77
CA LYS A 35 -12.98 21.23 -6.58
C LYS A 35 -13.98 20.15 -6.99
N SER A 36 -13.69 18.90 -6.60
CA SER A 36 -14.60 17.77 -6.76
C SER A 36 -15.88 18.05 -5.98
N LYS A 37 -17.04 17.76 -6.60
CA LYS A 37 -18.33 17.84 -5.93
C LYS A 37 -18.36 16.85 -4.78
N ALA A 38 -18.56 17.36 -3.58
CA ALA A 38 -18.59 16.62 -2.32
C ALA A 38 -19.46 15.35 -2.42
N GLY A 39 -18.84 14.19 -2.22
CA GLY A 39 -19.52 12.96 -1.86
C GLY A 39 -20.31 13.18 -0.56
N LYS A 40 -21.28 12.31 -0.28
CA LYS A 40 -22.18 12.43 0.88
C LYS A 40 -21.39 12.68 2.15
N LYS A 41 -21.52 13.91 2.69
CA LYS A 41 -20.88 14.33 3.94
C LYS A 41 -21.28 13.34 5.05
N GLY A 42 -20.27 12.69 5.66
CA GLY A 42 -20.41 11.95 6.91
C GLY A 42 -21.04 12.82 8.01
N LYS A 43 -21.34 12.22 9.16
CA LYS A 43 -21.80 12.96 10.36
C LYS A 43 -20.90 14.19 10.54
N LYS A 44 -21.48 15.38 10.73
CA LYS A 44 -20.75 16.65 10.80
C LYS A 44 -19.49 16.53 11.67
N GLY A 45 -18.30 16.69 11.06
CA GLY A 45 -17.02 16.72 11.77
C GLY A 45 -16.24 15.39 11.84
N THR A 46 -16.63 14.35 11.09
CA THR A 46 -15.88 13.09 10.98
C THR A 46 -15.65 12.72 9.52
N ALA A 47 -14.52 12.06 9.24
CA ALA A 47 -14.14 11.55 7.94
C ALA A 47 -14.09 10.00 7.94
N MET A 48 -14.29 9.39 6.78
CA MET A 48 -14.02 7.96 6.57
C MET A 48 -12.56 7.79 6.16
N ALA A 49 -11.83 6.96 6.88
CA ALA A 49 -10.48 6.58 6.48
C ALA A 49 -10.36 5.05 6.35
N TYR A 50 -9.46 4.62 5.49
CA TYR A 50 -9.20 3.23 5.22
C TYR A 50 -7.73 2.98 5.46
N LEU A 51 -7.42 2.04 6.35
CA LEU A 51 -6.05 1.72 6.74
C LEU A 51 -5.71 0.31 6.27
N GLY A 52 -4.47 0.13 5.81
CA GLY A 52 -3.86 -1.17 5.60
C GLY A 52 -3.06 -1.57 6.83
N LEU A 53 -3.14 -2.82 7.23
CA LEU A 53 -2.39 -3.42 8.32
C LEU A 53 -1.54 -4.54 7.76
N GLY A 54 -0.27 -4.63 8.18
CA GLY A 54 0.65 -5.67 7.73
C GLY A 54 1.59 -6.11 8.84
N SER A 55 1.79 -7.41 9.00
CA SER A 55 2.74 -7.99 9.99
C SER A 55 3.47 -9.17 9.38
N ASN A 56 4.80 -9.29 9.61
CA ASN A 56 5.59 -10.45 9.17
C ASN A 56 6.58 -11.00 10.21
N VAL A 57 6.48 -10.56 11.45
CA VAL A 57 7.35 -11.01 12.55
C VAL A 57 6.52 -11.38 13.78
N GLY A 58 6.94 -12.42 14.49
CA GLY A 58 6.29 -12.85 15.73
C GLY A 58 4.90 -13.44 15.50
N ASP A 59 4.00 -13.22 16.44
CA ASP A 59 2.59 -13.58 16.28
C ASP A 59 1.88 -12.51 15.48
N ARG A 60 1.88 -12.69 14.15
CA ARG A 60 1.36 -11.74 13.17
C ARG A 60 -0.12 -11.46 13.36
N GLU A 61 -0.89 -12.49 13.73
CA GLU A 61 -2.33 -12.39 13.94
C GLU A 61 -2.59 -11.56 15.19
N GLU A 62 -1.92 -11.85 16.30
CA GLU A 62 -2.00 -11.08 17.54
C GLU A 62 -1.64 -9.60 17.31
N PHE A 63 -0.60 -9.30 16.55
CA PHE A 63 -0.21 -7.91 16.29
C PHE A 63 -1.28 -7.15 15.49
N ILE A 64 -1.93 -7.79 14.51
CA ILE A 64 -3.04 -7.16 13.76
C ILE A 64 -4.23 -6.92 14.68
N GLU A 65 -4.60 -7.89 15.51
CA GLU A 65 -5.69 -7.78 16.48
C GLU A 65 -5.43 -6.67 17.49
N GLN A 66 -4.25 -6.62 18.07
CA GLN A 66 -3.86 -5.57 19.00
C GLN A 66 -3.86 -4.19 18.35
N ALA A 67 -3.46 -4.08 17.08
CA ALA A 67 -3.53 -2.81 16.34
C ALA A 67 -4.99 -2.36 16.15
N ILE A 68 -5.89 -3.27 15.77
CA ILE A 68 -7.33 -2.99 15.63
C ILE A 68 -7.90 -2.55 16.99
N PHE A 69 -7.57 -3.25 18.06
CA PHE A 69 -8.01 -2.90 19.41
C PHE A 69 -7.54 -1.51 19.84
N LEU A 70 -6.27 -1.18 19.61
CA LEU A 70 -5.71 0.13 19.96
C LEU A 70 -6.30 1.26 19.13
N LEU A 71 -6.59 1.02 17.85
CA LEU A 71 -7.33 1.98 17.00
C LEU A 71 -8.72 2.25 17.58
N ASP A 72 -9.45 1.23 17.98
CA ASP A 72 -10.80 1.35 18.54
C ASP A 72 -10.81 2.04 19.92
N LYS A 73 -9.76 1.87 20.73
CA LYS A 73 -9.60 2.57 22.00
C LYS A 73 -9.33 4.07 21.87
N ASN A 74 -8.96 4.55 20.68
CA ASN A 74 -8.77 5.98 20.46
C ASN A 74 -10.11 6.73 20.43
N PRO A 75 -10.36 7.71 21.33
CA PRO A 75 -11.66 8.38 21.44
C PRO A 75 -12.07 9.20 20.21
N ASN A 76 -11.15 9.39 19.27
CA ASN A 76 -11.38 10.09 18.00
C ASN A 76 -11.57 9.15 16.82
N ILE A 77 -11.53 7.84 17.03
CA ILE A 77 -11.68 6.81 16.03
C ILE A 77 -12.87 5.92 16.40
N GLU A 78 -13.70 5.61 15.43
CA GLU A 78 -14.81 4.64 15.52
C GLU A 78 -14.53 3.56 14.50
N MET A 79 -14.33 2.31 14.93
CA MET A 79 -14.16 1.18 14.03
C MET A 79 -15.48 0.91 13.29
N VAL A 80 -15.43 0.83 11.96
CA VAL A 80 -16.62 0.59 11.12
C VAL A 80 -16.63 -0.84 10.61
N LYS A 81 -15.48 -1.32 10.12
CA LYS A 81 -15.34 -2.66 9.56
C LYS A 81 -13.87 -3.05 9.47
N HIS A 82 -13.57 -4.32 9.64
CA HIS A 82 -12.27 -4.91 9.28
C HIS A 82 -12.47 -6.04 8.26
N SER A 83 -11.43 -6.33 7.49
CA SER A 83 -11.39 -7.46 6.55
C SER A 83 -10.99 -8.75 7.26
N SER A 84 -11.07 -9.85 6.51
CA SER A 84 -10.32 -11.07 6.80
C SER A 84 -8.81 -10.78 6.74
N ASN A 85 -8.00 -11.64 7.36
CA ASN A 85 -6.55 -11.62 7.26
C ASN A 85 -6.08 -12.42 6.04
N PHE A 86 -5.09 -11.92 5.30
CA PHE A 86 -4.57 -12.55 4.09
C PHE A 86 -3.06 -12.72 4.18
N GLU A 87 -2.60 -13.96 4.05
CA GLU A 87 -1.18 -14.26 4.00
C GLU A 87 -0.64 -14.07 2.57
N THR A 88 0.48 -13.36 2.43
CA THR A 88 1.15 -13.12 1.15
C THR A 88 2.66 -13.24 1.29
N GLU A 89 3.35 -13.64 0.23
CA GLU A 89 4.80 -13.57 0.20
C GLU A 89 5.27 -12.11 0.32
N ALA A 90 6.45 -11.92 0.93
CA ALA A 90 7.03 -10.59 1.04
C ALA A 90 7.46 -10.07 -0.34
N GLU A 91 7.11 -8.81 -0.68
CA GLU A 91 7.63 -8.14 -1.86
C GLU A 91 9.09 -7.72 -1.63
N GLY A 92 9.94 -7.86 -2.65
CA GLY A 92 11.32 -7.38 -2.67
C GLY A 92 12.38 -8.46 -2.62
N GLU A 93 13.66 -8.03 -2.59
CA GLU A 93 14.81 -8.92 -2.51
C GLU A 93 15.05 -9.37 -1.07
N GLY A 94 15.17 -10.67 -0.84
CA GLY A 94 15.52 -11.24 0.45
C GLY A 94 14.55 -12.36 0.89
N ASN A 95 15.02 -13.23 1.79
CA ASN A 95 14.22 -14.31 2.34
C ASN A 95 13.47 -13.79 3.58
N GLN A 96 12.46 -12.93 3.41
CA GLN A 96 11.63 -12.45 4.50
C GLN A 96 10.45 -13.39 4.76
N PRO A 97 9.98 -13.49 6.01
CA PRO A 97 8.76 -14.21 6.31
C PRO A 97 7.56 -13.61 5.55
N ALA A 98 6.57 -14.46 5.25
CA ALA A 98 5.31 -14.05 4.63
C ALA A 98 4.59 -13.00 5.51
N PHE A 99 3.98 -12.03 4.87
CA PHE A 99 3.14 -11.03 5.52
C PHE A 99 1.74 -11.56 5.77
N LEU A 100 1.17 -11.17 6.89
CA LEU A 100 -0.26 -11.22 7.12
C LEU A 100 -0.79 -9.79 6.92
N ASN A 101 -1.76 -9.64 6.02
CA ASN A 101 -2.31 -8.34 5.63
C ASN A 101 -3.81 -8.26 5.92
N ALA A 102 -4.26 -7.10 6.37
CA ALA A 102 -5.67 -6.80 6.59
C ALA A 102 -5.96 -5.34 6.21
N ALA A 103 -7.24 -4.99 6.16
CA ALA A 103 -7.67 -3.60 6.00
C ALA A 103 -8.77 -3.27 7.00
N VAL A 104 -8.80 -2.04 7.46
CA VAL A 104 -9.87 -1.52 8.32
C VAL A 104 -10.48 -0.25 7.73
N ALA A 105 -11.79 -0.13 7.87
CA ALA A 105 -12.53 1.09 7.63
C ALA A 105 -12.87 1.73 8.98
N ILE A 106 -12.48 2.98 9.15
CA ILE A 106 -12.71 3.73 10.38
C ILE A 106 -13.43 5.04 10.07
N ARG A 107 -14.18 5.54 11.05
CA ARG A 107 -14.66 6.92 11.07
C ARG A 107 -13.84 7.70 12.08
N THR A 108 -13.24 8.82 11.67
CA THR A 108 -12.31 9.55 12.52
C THR A 108 -12.60 11.05 12.56
N LYS A 109 -12.29 11.67 13.72
CA LYS A 109 -12.25 13.13 13.91
C LYS A 109 -10.85 13.69 13.67
N LEU A 110 -9.85 12.82 13.56
CA LEU A 110 -8.46 13.22 13.36
C LEU A 110 -8.25 13.66 11.92
N ALA A 111 -7.60 14.79 11.70
CA ALA A 111 -7.12 15.19 10.40
C ALA A 111 -6.03 14.19 9.91
N PRO A 112 -5.75 14.09 8.58
CA PRO A 112 -4.86 13.07 8.03
C PRO A 112 -3.51 12.92 8.75
N HIS A 113 -2.81 14.02 9.04
CA HIS A 113 -1.52 13.97 9.75
C HIS A 113 -1.65 13.53 11.22
N LYS A 114 -2.76 13.88 11.88
CA LYS A 114 -3.02 13.42 13.25
C LYS A 114 -3.40 11.93 13.29
N LEU A 115 -4.05 11.44 12.25
CA LEU A 115 -4.28 10.01 12.09
C LEU A 115 -2.96 9.26 11.87
N LEU A 116 -2.07 9.81 11.03
CA LEU A 116 -0.72 9.25 10.83
C LEU A 116 0.06 9.17 12.15
N GLU A 117 0.05 10.23 12.95
CA GLU A 117 0.69 10.25 14.27
C GLU A 117 0.11 9.13 15.17
N ALA A 118 -1.22 8.98 15.21
CA ALA A 118 -1.86 7.94 16.01
C ALA A 118 -1.50 6.52 15.52
N CYS A 119 -1.43 6.28 14.21
CA CYS A 119 -0.98 5.01 13.64
C CYS A 119 0.47 4.71 14.05
N GLN A 120 1.36 5.69 13.96
CA GLN A 120 2.77 5.54 14.34
C GLN A 120 2.95 5.28 15.85
N GLU A 121 2.14 5.89 16.71
CA GLU A 121 2.15 5.62 18.15
C GLU A 121 1.75 4.18 18.44
N ILE A 122 0.77 3.63 17.72
CA ILE A 122 0.36 2.22 17.83
C ILE A 122 1.50 1.30 17.38
N GLU A 123 2.13 1.58 16.24
CA GLU A 123 3.27 0.80 15.75
C GLU A 123 4.41 0.73 16.77
N VAL A 124 4.77 1.88 17.36
CA VAL A 124 5.80 1.95 18.41
C VAL A 124 5.37 1.16 19.65
N THR A 125 4.11 1.27 20.08
CA THR A 125 3.57 0.55 21.22
C THR A 125 3.64 -0.97 21.02
N LEU A 126 3.46 -1.43 19.80
CA LEU A 126 3.54 -2.84 19.42
C LEU A 126 4.96 -3.29 19.02
N GLY A 127 5.97 -2.51 19.39
CA GLY A 127 7.38 -2.90 19.29
C GLY A 127 7.98 -2.74 17.89
N ARG A 128 7.43 -1.89 17.03
CA ARG A 128 8.05 -1.57 15.74
C ARG A 128 9.35 -0.80 15.96
N GLU A 129 10.46 -1.39 15.54
CA GLU A 129 11.76 -0.74 15.46
C GLU A 129 12.04 -0.32 14.01
N ARG A 130 12.50 0.92 13.80
CA ARG A 130 12.79 1.47 12.45
C ARG A 130 14.28 1.38 12.13
N GLU A 131 14.89 0.22 12.35
CA GLU A 131 16.34 0.06 12.12
C GLU A 131 16.71 -0.17 10.66
N ILE A 132 15.83 -0.81 9.89
CA ILE A 132 16.10 -1.19 8.49
C ILE A 132 14.91 -0.75 7.61
N GLU A 133 15.19 0.06 6.60
CA GLU A 133 14.22 0.37 5.55
C GLU A 133 13.85 -0.93 4.82
N TRP A 134 12.56 -1.22 4.70
CA TRP A 134 12.02 -2.48 4.14
C TRP A 134 12.33 -3.75 4.98
N GLY A 135 12.72 -3.62 6.24
CA GLY A 135 12.98 -4.74 7.14
C GLY A 135 11.70 -5.43 7.65
N PRO A 136 11.88 -6.57 8.36
CA PRO A 136 10.78 -7.25 9.05
C PRO A 136 10.10 -6.34 10.08
N ARG A 137 8.76 -6.47 10.25
CA ARG A 137 7.96 -5.58 11.09
C ARG A 137 6.95 -6.34 11.93
N THR A 138 6.83 -5.97 13.20
CA THR A 138 5.76 -6.44 14.07
C THR A 138 4.40 -6.01 13.53
N ILE A 139 4.27 -4.74 13.19
CA ILE A 139 3.05 -4.16 12.57
C ILE A 139 3.43 -2.94 11.71
N ASP A 140 2.71 -2.77 10.60
CA ASP A 140 2.75 -1.62 9.70
C ASP A 140 1.32 -1.10 9.50
N ILE A 141 1.07 0.19 9.66
CA ILE A 141 -0.26 0.79 9.53
C ILE A 141 -0.21 1.95 8.54
N ASP A 142 -0.68 1.70 7.32
CA ASP A 142 -0.69 2.66 6.23
C ASP A 142 -2.07 3.31 6.06
N ILE A 143 -2.13 4.64 5.89
CA ILE A 143 -3.35 5.33 5.49
C ILE A 143 -3.53 5.17 3.98
N LEU A 144 -4.51 4.38 3.57
CA LEU A 144 -4.78 4.07 2.15
C LEU A 144 -5.61 5.14 1.47
N LEU A 145 -6.72 5.52 2.11
CA LEU A 145 -7.67 6.53 1.63
C LEU A 145 -8.24 7.32 2.83
N TYR A 146 -8.63 8.56 2.58
CA TYR A 146 -9.24 9.43 3.58
C TYR A 146 -10.32 10.29 2.91
N ASP A 147 -11.60 9.94 3.07
CA ASP A 147 -12.71 10.47 2.26
C ASP A 147 -12.32 10.54 0.77
N ASP A 148 -12.54 11.68 0.13
CA ASP A 148 -12.10 11.98 -1.25
C ASP A 148 -10.87 12.91 -1.25
N GLU A 149 -10.14 13.01 -0.14
CA GLU A 149 -9.02 13.95 -0.01
C GLU A 149 -7.78 13.44 -0.75
N VAL A 150 -7.02 14.41 -1.26
CA VAL A 150 -5.70 14.20 -1.84
C VAL A 150 -4.70 15.01 -1.03
N VAL A 151 -3.81 14.31 -0.32
CA VAL A 151 -2.70 14.89 0.43
C VAL A 151 -1.40 14.52 -0.28
N SER A 152 -0.50 15.47 -0.44
CA SER A 152 0.80 15.20 -1.07
C SER A 152 1.85 16.14 -0.50
N ASP A 153 2.52 15.68 0.53
CA ASP A 153 3.67 16.36 1.14
C ASP A 153 4.77 15.35 1.50
N ASP A 154 5.83 15.83 2.14
CA ASP A 154 7.01 15.00 2.46
C ASP A 154 6.75 13.92 3.51
N LYS A 155 5.65 14.03 4.27
CA LYS A 155 5.32 13.12 5.38
C LYS A 155 4.18 12.17 5.05
N LEU A 156 3.25 12.60 4.19
CA LEU A 156 2.01 11.88 3.94
C LEU A 156 1.55 12.02 2.50
N GLN A 157 1.21 10.90 1.89
CA GLN A 157 0.58 10.85 0.58
C GLN A 157 -0.72 10.06 0.67
N ILE A 158 -1.84 10.69 0.33
CA ILE A 158 -3.18 10.09 0.25
C ILE A 158 -3.80 10.46 -1.11
N PRO A 159 -4.29 9.50 -1.86
CA PRO A 159 -4.24 8.04 -1.69
C PRO A 159 -2.81 7.51 -1.55
N HIS A 160 -2.65 6.39 -0.84
CA HIS A 160 -1.35 5.74 -0.75
C HIS A 160 -0.80 5.47 -2.16
N PRO A 161 0.45 5.86 -2.48
CA PRO A 161 0.97 5.87 -3.85
C PRO A 161 0.87 4.54 -4.59
N LEU A 162 1.11 3.43 -3.88
CA LEU A 162 1.11 2.08 -4.43
C LEU A 162 -0.19 1.29 -4.18
N LEU A 163 -1.25 1.95 -3.70
CA LEU A 163 -2.52 1.28 -3.39
C LEU A 163 -3.05 0.49 -4.59
N HIS A 164 -3.00 1.10 -5.79
CA HIS A 164 -3.57 0.53 -7.00
C HIS A 164 -2.67 -0.51 -7.69
N GLU A 165 -1.44 -0.68 -7.23
CA GLU A 165 -0.46 -1.63 -7.77
C GLU A 165 -0.33 -2.90 -6.93
N ARG A 166 -0.80 -2.88 -5.66
CA ARG A 166 -0.57 -3.94 -4.68
C ARG A 166 -1.83 -4.75 -4.41
N LEU A 167 -1.83 -6.00 -4.84
CA LEU A 167 -2.98 -6.88 -4.63
C LEU A 167 -3.20 -7.22 -3.15
N PHE A 168 -2.12 -7.35 -2.37
CA PHE A 168 -2.22 -7.60 -0.93
C PHE A 168 -2.81 -6.42 -0.14
N VAL A 169 -2.88 -5.22 -0.75
CA VAL A 169 -3.62 -4.07 -0.23
C VAL A 169 -5.05 -4.04 -0.78
N LEU A 170 -5.20 -4.25 -2.09
CA LEU A 170 -6.49 -4.14 -2.78
C LEU A 170 -7.47 -5.22 -2.36
N LYS A 171 -7.01 -6.47 -2.13
CA LYS A 171 -7.88 -7.58 -1.74
C LYS A 171 -8.57 -7.30 -0.40
N PRO A 172 -7.87 -7.10 0.73
CA PRO A 172 -8.52 -6.78 1.99
C PRO A 172 -9.31 -5.46 1.93
N LEU A 173 -8.81 -4.45 1.23
CA LEU A 173 -9.53 -3.18 1.07
C LEU A 173 -10.86 -3.38 0.30
N SER A 174 -10.89 -4.28 -0.69
CA SER A 174 -12.13 -4.58 -1.43
C SER A 174 -13.21 -5.23 -0.58
N GLU A 175 -12.87 -5.89 0.52
CA GLU A 175 -13.84 -6.45 1.47
C GLU A 175 -14.51 -5.38 2.33
N VAL A 176 -13.74 -4.37 2.74
CA VAL A 176 -14.26 -3.32 3.64
C VAL A 176 -14.84 -2.13 2.88
N ALA A 177 -14.35 -1.86 1.66
CA ALA A 177 -14.68 -0.65 0.92
C ALA A 177 -14.80 -0.87 -0.61
N PRO A 178 -15.56 -1.87 -1.12
CA PRO A 178 -15.59 -2.21 -2.54
C PRO A 178 -16.00 -1.05 -3.45
N ASN A 179 -16.90 -0.19 -2.96
CA ASN A 179 -17.46 0.93 -3.71
C ASN A 179 -16.75 2.28 -3.47
N GLN A 180 -15.74 2.32 -2.59
CA GLN A 180 -14.98 3.54 -2.37
C GLN A 180 -14.23 3.92 -3.64
N MET A 181 -14.37 5.19 -4.03
CA MET A 181 -13.71 5.71 -5.22
C MET A 181 -12.29 6.18 -4.89
N HIS A 182 -11.34 5.81 -5.72
CA HIS A 182 -10.00 6.39 -5.69
C HIS A 182 -10.05 7.80 -6.28
N PRO A 183 -9.77 8.87 -5.51
CA PRO A 183 -10.06 10.24 -5.92
C PRO A 183 -9.27 10.73 -7.15
N ILE A 184 -8.12 10.09 -7.44
CA ILE A 184 -7.28 10.46 -8.59
C ILE A 184 -7.59 9.57 -9.82
N LEU A 185 -7.77 8.26 -9.61
CA LEU A 185 -7.98 7.31 -10.70
C LEU A 185 -9.45 7.21 -11.13
N GLU A 186 -10.38 7.76 -10.33
CA GLU A 186 -11.82 7.76 -10.59
C GLU A 186 -12.38 6.34 -10.83
N LYS A 187 -11.79 5.34 -10.15
CA LYS A 187 -12.21 3.93 -10.17
C LYS A 187 -12.54 3.49 -8.75
N SER A 188 -13.52 2.59 -8.62
CA SER A 188 -13.79 1.97 -7.33
C SER A 188 -12.68 1.01 -6.92
N VAL A 189 -12.54 0.75 -5.63
CA VAL A 189 -11.57 -0.22 -5.10
C VAL A 189 -11.77 -1.60 -5.74
N SER A 190 -13.01 -2.07 -5.87
CA SER A 190 -13.29 -3.34 -6.55
C SER A 190 -12.84 -3.35 -8.01
N ALA A 191 -13.05 -2.24 -8.74
CA ALA A 191 -12.61 -2.13 -10.14
C ALA A 191 -11.07 -2.10 -10.25
N LEU A 192 -10.36 -1.48 -9.29
CA LEU A 192 -8.90 -1.50 -9.22
C LEU A 192 -8.39 -2.90 -8.92
N TYR A 193 -9.02 -3.61 -7.97
CA TYR A 193 -8.67 -4.98 -7.62
C TYR A 193 -8.82 -5.91 -8.83
N GLU A 194 -9.97 -5.91 -9.51
CA GLU A 194 -10.20 -6.77 -10.67
C GLU A 194 -9.26 -6.44 -11.83
N ALA A 195 -8.99 -5.15 -12.07
CA ALA A 195 -8.02 -4.74 -13.10
C ALA A 195 -6.62 -5.26 -12.79
N ARG A 196 -6.16 -5.12 -11.53
CA ARG A 196 -4.83 -5.56 -11.15
C ARG A 196 -4.71 -7.08 -11.16
N LYS A 197 -5.74 -7.80 -10.68
CA LYS A 197 -5.84 -9.26 -10.76
C LYS A 197 -5.73 -9.76 -12.20
N ALA A 198 -6.37 -9.08 -13.16
CA ALA A 198 -6.30 -9.43 -14.57
C ALA A 198 -4.92 -9.16 -15.19
N GLU A 199 -4.24 -8.09 -14.78
CA GLU A 199 -2.90 -7.73 -15.28
C GLU A 199 -1.83 -8.71 -14.81
N THR A 200 -1.86 -9.12 -13.55
CA THR A 200 -0.86 -10.04 -12.99
C THR A 200 -1.08 -11.48 -13.42
N GLY A 201 -2.27 -11.81 -13.90
CA GLY A 201 -2.66 -13.18 -14.20
C GLY A 201 -2.72 -14.08 -12.96
N GLU A 202 -2.53 -13.51 -11.78
CA GLU A 202 -2.61 -14.19 -10.50
C GLU A 202 -4.05 -14.57 -10.23
N LYS A 203 -4.30 -15.86 -10.18
CA LYS A 203 -5.56 -16.39 -9.69
C LYS A 203 -5.49 -16.38 -8.16
N TYR A 204 -5.96 -15.31 -7.56
CA TYR A 204 -6.24 -15.28 -6.12
C TYR A 204 -7.59 -15.97 -5.87
N ASP A 205 -7.62 -17.27 -6.13
CA ASP A 205 -8.67 -18.14 -5.62
C ASP A 205 -8.30 -18.47 -4.16
N ASP A 206 -9.29 -18.59 -3.31
CA ASP A 206 -9.18 -18.91 -1.88
C ASP A 206 -8.39 -20.22 -1.61
N ASP A 207 -8.00 -20.96 -2.66
CA ASP A 207 -7.30 -22.24 -2.63
C ASP A 207 -5.82 -22.18 -3.06
N LEU A 208 -5.23 -21.00 -3.36
CA LEU A 208 -3.84 -20.93 -3.81
C LEU A 208 -2.85 -20.82 -2.64
N PRO A 209 -1.71 -21.57 -2.71
CA PRO A 209 -0.61 -21.37 -1.76
C PRO A 209 -0.01 -19.98 -1.95
N GLY A 210 -0.20 -19.10 -1.00
CA GLY A 210 0.26 -17.70 -1.02
C GLY A 210 -0.81 -16.69 -0.65
N PHE A 211 -2.08 -17.07 -0.68
CA PHE A 211 -3.19 -16.22 -0.26
C PHE A 211 -4.18 -17.05 0.56
N LYS A 212 -3.90 -17.21 1.84
CA LYS A 212 -4.76 -17.93 2.76
C LYS A 212 -5.60 -16.93 3.55
N GLU A 213 -6.93 -17.03 3.40
CA GLU A 213 -7.86 -16.35 4.30
C GLU A 213 -7.73 -16.99 5.69
N ILE A 214 -7.30 -16.21 6.66
CA ILE A 214 -7.39 -16.57 8.07
C ILE A 214 -8.61 -15.85 8.59
N LYS A 215 -9.67 -16.58 8.88
CA LYS A 215 -10.90 -15.98 9.43
C LYS A 215 -10.56 -15.40 10.80
N GLY A 216 -10.47 -14.07 10.86
CA GLY A 216 -10.41 -13.34 12.11
C GLY A 216 -11.70 -13.51 12.90
N GLY A 217 -11.61 -13.42 14.22
CA GLY A 217 -12.78 -13.37 15.08
C GLY A 217 -13.69 -12.18 14.73
N THR A 218 -14.96 -12.27 15.04
CA THR A 218 -15.85 -11.11 14.94
C THR A 218 -15.52 -10.12 16.05
N TYR A 219 -15.80 -8.82 15.83
CA TYR A 219 -15.56 -7.75 16.81
C TYR A 219 -16.07 -8.07 18.22
N ASP A 220 -17.15 -8.85 18.33
CA ASP A 220 -17.74 -9.33 19.59
C ASP A 220 -16.83 -10.30 20.36
N ASP A 221 -15.82 -10.90 19.75
CA ASP A 221 -14.89 -11.81 20.42
C ASP A 221 -13.82 -11.06 21.21
N TYR A 222 -13.56 -9.77 20.91
CA TYR A 222 -12.56 -8.95 21.59
C TYR A 222 -13.02 -8.36 22.94
N GLU A 223 -14.31 -8.36 23.25
CA GLU A 223 -14.82 -7.92 24.56
C GLU A 223 -14.53 -8.89 25.72
N LYS A 224 -13.89 -10.02 25.45
CA LYS A 224 -13.67 -11.09 26.44
C LYS A 224 -12.30 -11.09 27.11
N TRP A 225 -11.45 -10.07 26.82
CA TRP A 225 -10.10 -9.96 27.42
C TRP A 225 -9.96 -8.78 28.35
#